data_b477721dc8447946d4e3339b96b5f0b4
#
_entry.id   b477721dc8447946d4e3339b96b5f0b4
#
_cell.length_a   1.000
_cell.length_b   1.000
_cell.length_c   1.000
_cell.angle_alpha   90.00
_cell.angle_beta   90.00
_cell.angle_gamma   90.00
#
_symmetry.space_group_name_H-M   'P 1'
#
loop_
_entity.id
_entity.type
_entity.pdbx_description
1 polymer ?
#
loop_
_entity_poly.entity_id
_entity_poly.type
_entity_poly.pdbx_seq_one_letter_code
_entity_poly.pdbx_strand_id
1 'polypeptide(L)'
;MTITHSAFLTQVRNYTEVDSNVLSDTLLGQFIRNTELDIAGKVDYDDIREYAITLNSGTQRYINMPDDLISIRSVQIISNNTRDFLEKRDTSFIAEFNPTNATGTPKYYANWNELTIVVAPVPDVNYEVQVNYIKDPDHFTSTTDTFLSKNQENLLLYGVLVECFGYLKGPMDMYNLYKTKYNEEIQTFMLTQMGKRRRADYDDGVMRLPIQSPSP
;
A
#
# COMPACT_ATOMS: atom_id res chain seq x y z
N MET A 1 -19.59 8.13 -12.08
CA MET A 1 -20.58 7.08 -11.71
C MET A 1 -19.76 5.87 -11.34
N THR A 2 -19.93 5.30 -10.15
CA THR A 2 -19.15 4.11 -9.75
C THR A 2 -19.75 2.90 -10.45
N ILE A 3 -18.93 2.09 -11.10
CA ILE A 3 -19.40 0.83 -11.70
C ILE A 3 -19.69 -0.18 -10.59
N THR A 4 -20.81 -0.89 -10.68
CA THR A 4 -21.09 -2.00 -9.76
C THR A 4 -20.27 -3.22 -10.13
N HIS A 5 -19.94 -4.07 -9.15
CA HIS A 5 -19.18 -5.29 -9.39
C HIS A 5 -19.80 -6.18 -10.49
N SER A 6 -21.14 -6.39 -10.46
CA SER A 6 -21.82 -7.19 -11.48
C SER A 6 -21.77 -6.56 -12.88
N ALA A 7 -21.87 -5.23 -12.97
CA ALA A 7 -21.71 -4.53 -14.24
C ALA A 7 -20.28 -4.65 -14.79
N PHE A 8 -19.28 -4.58 -13.91
CA PHE A 8 -17.88 -4.76 -14.26
C PHE A 8 -17.61 -6.18 -14.81
N LEU A 9 -18.12 -7.23 -14.14
CA LEU A 9 -17.98 -8.60 -14.62
C LEU A 9 -18.65 -8.79 -16.00
N THR A 10 -19.84 -8.18 -16.18
CA THR A 10 -20.53 -8.20 -17.49
C THR A 10 -19.72 -7.48 -18.56
N GLN A 11 -19.12 -6.34 -18.23
CA GLN A 11 -18.26 -5.59 -19.14
C GLN A 11 -17.06 -6.41 -19.57
N VAL A 12 -16.34 -7.08 -18.65
CA VAL A 12 -15.20 -7.96 -18.97
C VAL A 12 -15.62 -9.07 -19.93
N ARG A 13 -16.77 -9.72 -19.69
CA ARG A 13 -17.32 -10.77 -20.58
C ARG A 13 -17.65 -10.22 -21.97
N ASN A 14 -18.21 -9.03 -22.06
CA ASN A 14 -18.49 -8.37 -23.35
C ASN A 14 -17.21 -8.08 -24.13
N TYR A 15 -16.13 -7.67 -23.47
CA TYR A 15 -14.84 -7.44 -24.13
C TYR A 15 -14.14 -8.71 -24.58
N THR A 16 -14.36 -9.82 -23.89
CA THR A 16 -13.76 -11.12 -24.22
C THR A 16 -14.66 -11.98 -25.11
N GLU A 17 -15.92 -11.56 -25.32
CA GLU A 17 -16.96 -12.32 -26.06
C GLU A 17 -17.18 -13.74 -25.50
N VAL A 18 -16.99 -13.89 -24.17
CA VAL A 18 -17.08 -15.19 -23.48
C VAL A 18 -18.09 -15.12 -22.36
N ASP A 19 -18.87 -16.18 -22.20
CA ASP A 19 -19.92 -16.25 -21.18
C ASP A 19 -19.42 -16.70 -19.78
N SER A 20 -20.34 -16.76 -18.81
CA SER A 20 -20.04 -17.15 -17.44
C SER A 20 -19.66 -18.63 -17.25
N ASN A 21 -19.88 -19.50 -18.24
CA ASN A 21 -19.47 -20.90 -18.14
C ASN A 21 -17.96 -21.06 -18.27
N VAL A 22 -17.31 -20.15 -19.00
CA VAL A 22 -15.85 -20.14 -19.20
C VAL A 22 -15.18 -19.15 -18.23
N LEU A 23 -15.71 -17.92 -18.14
CA LEU A 23 -15.24 -16.90 -17.19
C LEU A 23 -16.22 -16.78 -16.03
N SER A 24 -16.11 -17.68 -15.05
CA SER A 24 -16.94 -17.65 -13.84
C SER A 24 -16.68 -16.40 -13.00
N ASP A 25 -17.65 -16.00 -12.15
CA ASP A 25 -17.49 -14.86 -11.24
C ASP A 25 -16.33 -15.04 -10.29
N THR A 26 -16.12 -16.28 -9.82
CA THR A 26 -14.97 -16.61 -8.94
C THR A 26 -13.63 -16.41 -9.64
N LEU A 27 -13.52 -16.85 -10.89
CA LEU A 27 -12.30 -16.70 -11.67
C LEU A 27 -12.02 -15.23 -11.97
N LEU A 28 -13.04 -14.48 -12.37
CA LEU A 28 -12.92 -13.04 -12.58
C LEU A 28 -12.55 -12.30 -11.29
N GLY A 29 -13.10 -12.72 -10.14
CA GLY A 29 -12.69 -12.19 -8.84
C GLY A 29 -11.20 -12.39 -8.54
N GLN A 30 -10.64 -13.55 -8.92
CA GLN A 30 -9.19 -13.79 -8.79
C GLN A 30 -8.36 -12.86 -9.71
N PHE A 31 -8.80 -12.64 -10.96
CA PHE A 31 -8.12 -11.74 -11.89
C PHE A 31 -8.20 -10.28 -11.43
N ILE A 32 -9.33 -9.87 -10.86
CA ILE A 32 -9.48 -8.55 -10.24
C ILE A 32 -8.45 -8.42 -9.11
N ARG A 33 -8.39 -9.39 -8.20
CA ARG A 33 -7.44 -9.37 -7.07
C ARG A 33 -5.98 -9.33 -7.53
N ASN A 34 -5.61 -10.15 -8.50
CA ASN A 34 -4.27 -10.14 -9.08
C ASN A 34 -3.90 -8.76 -9.66
N THR A 35 -4.85 -8.15 -10.36
CA THR A 35 -4.67 -6.81 -10.93
C THR A 35 -4.53 -5.74 -9.86
N GLU A 36 -5.34 -5.77 -8.79
CA GLU A 36 -5.25 -4.85 -7.67
C GLU A 36 -3.89 -4.93 -6.96
N LEU A 37 -3.41 -6.14 -6.72
CA LEU A 37 -2.08 -6.38 -6.14
C LEU A 37 -0.95 -5.91 -7.05
N ASP A 38 -1.05 -6.16 -8.36
CA ASP A 38 -0.05 -5.69 -9.33
C ASP A 38 0.01 -4.15 -9.40
N ILE A 39 -1.15 -3.49 -9.36
CA ILE A 39 -1.23 -2.02 -9.31
C ILE A 39 -0.62 -1.49 -8.00
N ALA A 40 -0.99 -2.06 -6.86
CA ALA A 40 -0.47 -1.66 -5.55
C ALA A 40 1.05 -1.87 -5.43
N GLY A 41 1.57 -2.92 -6.08
CA GLY A 41 3.01 -3.16 -6.16
C GLY A 41 3.79 -2.16 -7.02
N LYS A 42 3.11 -1.55 -8.00
CA LYS A 42 3.73 -0.59 -8.95
C LYS A 42 3.52 0.86 -8.56
N VAL A 43 2.39 1.19 -7.93
CA VAL A 43 1.99 2.56 -7.64
C VAL A 43 1.67 2.71 -6.16
N ASP A 44 2.41 3.58 -5.49
CA ASP A 44 2.08 4.01 -4.12
C ASP A 44 1.02 5.12 -4.20
N TYR A 45 -0.25 4.79 -4.00
CA TYR A 45 -1.37 5.74 -3.97
C TYR A 45 -1.94 5.90 -2.55
N ASP A 46 -2.66 6.99 -2.32
CA ASP A 46 -2.99 7.41 -0.96
C ASP A 46 -3.93 6.45 -0.22
N ASP A 47 -4.81 5.76 -0.94
CA ASP A 47 -5.81 4.85 -0.35
C ASP A 47 -5.21 3.59 0.33
N ILE A 48 -4.03 3.14 -0.11
CA ILE A 48 -3.32 2.01 0.52
C ILE A 48 -2.46 2.43 1.72
N ARG A 49 -2.48 3.71 2.08
CA ARG A 49 -1.77 4.21 3.26
C ARG A 49 -2.70 4.20 4.46
N GLU A 50 -2.28 3.55 5.49
CA GLU A 50 -3.05 3.40 6.72
C GLU A 50 -2.17 3.73 7.92
N TYR A 51 -2.81 3.98 9.06
CA TYR A 51 -2.13 4.05 10.33
C TYR A 51 -2.82 3.15 11.36
N ALA A 52 -2.05 2.52 12.20
CA ALA A 52 -2.56 1.76 13.32
C ALA A 52 -1.91 2.23 14.61
N ILE A 53 -2.69 2.28 15.69
CA ILE A 53 -2.21 2.54 17.03
C ILE A 53 -2.27 1.22 17.78
N THR A 54 -1.12 0.72 18.19
CA THR A 54 -0.98 -0.56 18.88
C THR A 54 -0.45 -0.31 20.29
N LEU A 55 -1.08 -0.92 21.28
CA LEU A 55 -0.59 -0.89 22.65
C LEU A 55 0.51 -1.94 22.82
N ASN A 56 1.67 -1.49 23.30
CA ASN A 56 2.74 -2.39 23.69
C ASN A 56 2.54 -2.88 25.13
N SER A 57 2.67 -4.17 25.36
CA SER A 57 2.51 -4.80 26.68
C SER A 57 3.76 -4.70 27.57
N GLY A 58 4.30 -3.50 27.78
CA GLY A 58 5.30 -3.18 28.77
C GLY A 58 6.66 -3.87 28.66
N THR A 59 6.77 -5.14 28.91
CA THR A 59 8.07 -5.84 28.99
C THR A 59 8.46 -6.58 27.70
N GLN A 60 7.69 -6.43 26.63
CA GLN A 60 7.93 -7.12 25.37
C GLN A 60 8.80 -6.29 24.45
N ARG A 61 9.88 -6.93 23.94
CA ARG A 61 10.73 -6.31 22.92
C ARG A 61 10.19 -6.50 21.50
N TYR A 62 9.25 -7.43 21.30
CA TYR A 62 8.63 -7.75 20.02
C TYR A 62 7.22 -7.17 19.98
N ILE A 63 6.91 -6.42 18.94
CA ILE A 63 5.62 -5.76 18.76
C ILE A 63 5.01 -6.30 17.49
N ASN A 64 3.79 -6.82 17.59
CA ASN A 64 3.04 -7.30 16.43
C ASN A 64 2.44 -6.12 15.66
N MET A 65 2.54 -6.21 14.35
CA MET A 65 1.98 -5.26 13.40
C MET A 65 0.58 -5.72 12.95
N PRO A 66 -0.21 -4.83 12.29
CA PRO A 66 -1.47 -5.20 11.66
C PRO A 66 -1.29 -6.32 10.62
N ASP A 67 -2.29 -7.20 10.51
CA ASP A 67 -2.26 -8.37 9.61
C ASP A 67 -2.28 -7.98 8.12
N ASP A 68 -2.77 -6.78 7.81
CA ASP A 68 -2.83 -6.23 6.46
C ASP A 68 -1.58 -5.42 6.06
N LEU A 69 -0.53 -5.44 6.88
CA LEU A 69 0.69 -4.67 6.64
C LEU A 69 1.52 -5.27 5.52
N ILE A 70 1.80 -4.47 4.48
CA ILE A 70 2.80 -4.79 3.45
C ILE A 70 4.16 -4.15 3.76
N SER A 71 4.18 -2.87 4.13
CA SER A 71 5.43 -2.14 4.35
C SER A 71 5.28 -1.04 5.38
N ILE A 72 6.24 -0.97 6.30
CA ILE A 72 6.31 0.07 7.34
C ILE A 72 6.92 1.35 6.74
N ARG A 73 6.23 2.47 6.91
CA ARG A 73 6.73 3.81 6.54
C ARG A 73 7.39 4.51 7.72
N SER A 74 6.74 4.49 8.88
CA SER A 74 7.31 5.04 10.11
C SER A 74 6.68 4.38 11.33
N VAL A 75 7.45 4.33 12.40
CA VAL A 75 7.01 3.87 13.72
C VAL A 75 7.24 5.00 14.71
N GLN A 76 6.25 5.27 15.56
CA GLN A 76 6.30 6.31 16.59
C GLN A 76 5.85 5.72 17.91
N ILE A 77 6.45 6.20 18.99
CA ILE A 77 5.98 5.96 20.34
C ILE A 77 5.27 7.21 20.83
N ILE A 78 4.13 7.01 21.46
CA ILE A 78 3.36 8.07 22.10
C ILE A 78 3.52 7.92 23.62
N SER A 79 4.18 8.88 24.22
CA SER A 79 4.38 8.95 25.67
C SER A 79 4.04 10.36 26.16
N ASN A 80 3.20 10.46 27.19
CA ASN A 80 2.80 11.75 27.77
C ASN A 80 2.36 12.80 26.72
N ASN A 81 1.59 12.37 25.71
CA ASN A 81 1.14 13.20 24.59
C ASN A 81 2.27 13.70 23.66
N THR A 82 3.48 13.21 23.83
CA THR A 82 4.62 13.47 22.93
C THR A 82 4.81 12.29 21.99
N ARG A 83 5.15 12.56 20.75
CA ARG A 83 5.40 11.55 19.71
C ARG A 83 6.88 11.54 19.38
N ASP A 84 7.51 10.40 19.61
CA ASP A 84 8.91 10.16 19.32
C ASP A 84 9.03 9.13 18.20
N PHE A 85 9.70 9.51 17.09
CA PHE A 85 9.96 8.59 15.99
C PHE A 85 11.05 7.60 16.35
N LEU A 86 10.80 6.31 16.06
CA LEU A 86 11.82 5.30 16.15
C LEU A 86 12.64 5.27 14.86
N GLU A 87 13.95 5.16 15.01
CA GLU A 87 14.86 5.03 13.88
C GLU A 87 14.94 3.57 13.44
N LYS A 88 14.76 3.32 12.14
CA LYS A 88 14.89 1.97 11.57
C LYS A 88 16.35 1.57 11.50
N ARG A 89 16.68 0.40 12.05
CA ARG A 89 18.01 -0.20 12.05
C ARG A 89 17.92 -1.67 11.61
N ASP A 90 19.08 -2.31 11.51
CA ASP A 90 19.16 -3.77 11.29
C ASP A 90 19.03 -4.52 12.62
N THR A 91 18.61 -5.80 12.55
CA THR A 91 18.47 -6.66 13.74
C THR A 91 19.80 -6.91 14.45
N SER A 92 20.89 -6.96 13.72
CA SER A 92 22.26 -7.06 14.28
C SER A 92 22.61 -5.84 15.13
N PHE A 93 22.29 -4.63 14.65
CA PHE A 93 22.47 -3.41 15.43
C PHE A 93 21.65 -3.43 16.72
N ILE A 94 20.38 -3.88 16.65
CA ILE A 94 19.54 -3.98 17.85
C ILE A 94 20.13 -4.93 18.89
N ALA A 95 20.69 -6.06 18.45
CA ALA A 95 21.34 -7.02 19.33
C ALA A 95 22.63 -6.48 19.95
N GLU A 96 23.42 -5.75 19.19
CA GLU A 96 24.66 -5.13 19.66
C GLU A 96 24.38 -3.93 20.60
N PHE A 97 23.41 -3.09 20.25
CA PHE A 97 23.03 -1.91 21.04
C PHE A 97 22.46 -2.29 22.42
N ASN A 98 21.67 -3.36 22.48
CA ASN A 98 21.02 -3.78 23.73
C ASN A 98 21.25 -5.28 24.03
N PRO A 99 22.50 -5.71 24.28
CA PRO A 99 22.85 -7.12 24.50
C PRO A 99 22.27 -7.68 25.79
N THR A 100 22.04 -6.84 26.79
CA THR A 100 21.52 -7.24 28.12
C THR A 100 20.01 -7.09 28.26
N ASN A 101 19.30 -6.72 27.18
CA ASN A 101 17.88 -6.39 27.21
C ASN A 101 17.53 -5.30 28.26
N ALA A 102 18.40 -4.30 28.37
CA ALA A 102 18.13 -3.16 29.23
C ALA A 102 16.80 -2.50 28.87
N THR A 103 16.03 -2.12 29.89
CA THR A 103 14.72 -1.49 29.74
C THR A 103 14.83 0.02 29.65
N GLY A 104 13.91 0.65 28.95
CA GLY A 104 13.83 2.10 28.79
C GLY A 104 12.91 2.48 27.63
N THR A 105 12.82 3.78 27.35
CA THR A 105 12.05 4.26 26.20
C THR A 105 12.70 3.79 24.89
N PRO A 106 12.00 3.05 24.03
CA PRO A 106 12.50 2.61 22.74
C PRO A 106 12.90 3.78 21.83
N LYS A 107 14.00 3.60 21.11
CA LYS A 107 14.56 4.59 20.14
C LYS A 107 14.75 4.01 18.76
N TYR A 108 14.99 2.72 18.70
CA TYR A 108 15.30 2.00 17.46
C TYR A 108 14.34 0.85 17.26
N TYR A 109 14.07 0.52 15.99
CA TYR A 109 13.34 -0.69 15.63
C TYR A 109 13.98 -1.38 14.44
N ALA A 110 13.76 -2.69 14.34
CA ALA A 110 14.10 -3.48 13.17
C ALA A 110 12.96 -4.43 12.82
N ASN A 111 12.84 -4.78 11.56
CA ASN A 111 11.90 -5.82 11.15
C ASN A 111 12.44 -7.17 11.61
N TRP A 112 11.66 -7.92 12.39
CA TRP A 112 11.99 -9.27 12.79
C TRP A 112 11.46 -10.29 11.77
N ASN A 113 10.19 -10.13 11.41
CA ASN A 113 9.52 -10.83 10.32
C ASN A 113 8.50 -9.89 9.67
N GLU A 114 7.60 -10.43 8.81
CA GLU A 114 6.61 -9.63 8.07
C GLU A 114 5.68 -8.83 8.99
N LEU A 115 5.23 -9.44 10.08
CA LEU A 115 4.22 -8.87 11.00
C LEU A 115 4.76 -8.58 12.40
N THR A 116 6.08 -8.55 12.60
CA THR A 116 6.67 -8.29 13.91
C THR A 116 7.90 -7.41 13.80
N ILE A 117 7.96 -6.39 14.61
CA ILE A 117 9.18 -5.60 14.79
C ILE A 117 9.83 -5.89 16.13
N VAL A 118 11.13 -5.71 16.21
CA VAL A 118 11.90 -5.72 17.45
C VAL A 118 12.33 -4.30 17.77
N VAL A 119 12.20 -3.89 19.02
CA VAL A 119 12.56 -2.54 19.48
C VAL A 119 13.68 -2.56 20.51
N ALA A 120 14.42 -1.46 20.57
CA ALA A 120 15.48 -1.25 21.57
C ALA A 120 15.55 0.22 22.02
N PRO A 121 15.78 0.49 23.33
CA PRO A 121 15.72 -0.44 24.47
C PRO A 121 14.39 -1.22 24.59
N VAL A 122 14.34 -2.25 25.44
CA VAL A 122 13.10 -2.93 25.73
C VAL A 122 12.16 -1.97 26.49
N PRO A 123 10.89 -1.83 26.11
CA PRO A 123 9.98 -0.94 26.80
C PRO A 123 9.93 -1.19 28.31
N ASP A 124 10.06 -0.15 29.12
CA ASP A 124 9.98 -0.19 30.58
C ASP A 124 8.56 -0.05 31.10
N VAL A 125 7.66 0.55 30.29
CA VAL A 125 6.23 0.69 30.56
C VAL A 125 5.43 0.38 29.30
N ASN A 126 4.11 0.36 29.43
CA ASN A 126 3.24 0.27 28.26
C ASN A 126 3.26 1.59 27.49
N TYR A 127 3.76 1.54 26.27
CA TYR A 127 3.70 2.64 25.32
C TYR A 127 2.63 2.38 24.28
N GLU A 128 1.98 3.45 23.88
CA GLU A 128 1.16 3.46 22.69
C GLU A 128 2.09 3.60 21.47
N VAL A 129 1.99 2.65 20.55
CA VAL A 129 2.84 2.63 19.35
C VAL A 129 1.97 2.92 18.13
N GLN A 130 2.29 3.99 17.41
CA GLN A 130 1.66 4.32 16.15
C GLN A 130 2.56 3.86 15.00
N VAL A 131 1.99 3.10 14.08
CA VAL A 131 2.64 2.64 12.86
C VAL A 131 1.92 3.25 11.67
N ASN A 132 2.64 3.97 10.82
CA ASN A 132 2.16 4.37 9.51
C ASN A 132 2.71 3.38 8.49
N TYR A 133 1.85 2.81 7.68
CA TYR A 133 2.21 1.68 6.82
C TYR A 133 1.45 1.69 5.50
N ILE A 134 1.88 0.85 4.58
CA ILE A 134 1.17 0.51 3.37
C ILE A 134 0.42 -0.78 3.65
N LYS A 135 -0.90 -0.72 3.55
CA LYS A 135 -1.78 -1.88 3.74
C LYS A 135 -1.98 -2.67 2.46
N ASP A 136 -2.39 -3.91 2.60
CA ASP A 136 -2.92 -4.72 1.51
C ASP A 136 -4.15 -4.01 0.91
N PRO A 137 -4.22 -3.79 -0.42
CA PRO A 137 -5.35 -3.08 -1.03
C PRO A 137 -6.67 -3.82 -0.80
N ASP A 138 -7.71 -3.05 -0.55
CA ASP A 138 -9.06 -3.59 -0.47
C ASP A 138 -9.43 -4.32 -1.77
N HIS A 139 -10.19 -5.40 -1.65
CA HIS A 139 -10.61 -6.18 -2.79
C HIS A 139 -11.99 -5.75 -3.31
N PHE A 140 -12.07 -5.47 -4.61
CA PHE A 140 -13.33 -5.14 -5.28
C PHE A 140 -14.24 -6.36 -5.36
N THR A 141 -15.34 -6.31 -4.62
CA THR A 141 -16.34 -7.38 -4.52
C THR A 141 -17.74 -6.83 -4.69
N SER A 142 -18.74 -7.70 -4.65
CA SER A 142 -20.17 -7.30 -4.67
C SER A 142 -20.57 -6.40 -3.49
N THR A 143 -19.82 -6.41 -2.40
CA THR A 143 -20.10 -5.67 -1.17
C THR A 143 -19.11 -4.54 -0.89
N THR A 144 -17.99 -4.52 -1.59
CA THR A 144 -16.88 -3.58 -1.33
C THR A 144 -16.47 -2.87 -2.61
N ASP A 145 -16.65 -1.56 -2.64
CA ASP A 145 -16.11 -0.70 -3.68
C ASP A 145 -14.72 -0.20 -3.28
N THR A 146 -13.75 -0.35 -4.16
CA THR A 146 -12.38 0.11 -3.94
C THR A 146 -12.13 1.47 -4.56
N PHE A 147 -11.03 2.13 -4.19
CA PHE A 147 -10.58 3.35 -4.85
C PHE A 147 -10.38 3.15 -6.36
N LEU A 148 -9.83 1.99 -6.76
CA LEU A 148 -9.60 1.67 -8.16
C LEU A 148 -10.90 1.53 -8.94
N SER A 149 -11.91 0.85 -8.39
CA SER A 149 -13.22 0.72 -9.04
C SER A 149 -13.97 2.04 -9.19
N LYS A 150 -13.73 3.01 -8.27
CA LYS A 150 -14.37 4.33 -8.29
C LYS A 150 -13.67 5.34 -9.19
N ASN A 151 -12.35 5.33 -9.20
CA ASN A 151 -11.56 6.41 -9.80
C ASN A 151 -10.66 5.97 -10.94
N GLN A 152 -10.42 4.67 -11.09
CA GLN A 152 -9.47 4.10 -12.08
C GLN A 152 -10.08 2.84 -12.76
N GLU A 153 -11.34 2.96 -13.16
CA GLU A 153 -12.10 1.85 -13.77
C GLU A 153 -11.38 1.27 -15.00
N ASN A 154 -10.89 2.13 -15.90
CA ASN A 154 -10.20 1.69 -17.12
C ASN A 154 -8.89 0.94 -16.80
N LEU A 155 -8.13 1.44 -15.83
CA LEU A 155 -6.90 0.78 -15.38
C LEU A 155 -7.18 -0.64 -14.87
N LEU A 156 -8.21 -0.77 -14.00
CA LEU A 156 -8.63 -2.05 -13.48
C LEU A 156 -9.14 -2.98 -14.59
N LEU A 157 -9.98 -2.46 -15.50
CA LEU A 157 -10.52 -3.20 -16.62
C LEU A 157 -9.42 -3.76 -17.55
N TYR A 158 -8.48 -2.91 -17.95
CA TYR A 158 -7.41 -3.35 -18.87
C TYR A 158 -6.48 -4.37 -18.19
N GLY A 159 -6.19 -4.24 -16.92
CA GLY A 159 -5.44 -5.24 -16.17
C GLY A 159 -6.15 -6.60 -16.14
N VAL A 160 -7.44 -6.61 -15.80
CA VAL A 160 -8.24 -7.83 -15.80
C VAL A 160 -8.35 -8.45 -17.21
N LEU A 161 -8.47 -7.64 -18.27
CA LEU A 161 -8.48 -8.13 -19.66
C LEU A 161 -7.16 -8.79 -20.04
N VAL A 162 -6.01 -8.27 -19.59
CA VAL A 162 -4.70 -8.93 -19.83
C VAL A 162 -4.70 -10.33 -19.21
N GLU A 163 -5.18 -10.49 -17.97
CA GLU A 163 -5.31 -11.79 -17.30
C GLU A 163 -6.28 -12.72 -18.07
N CYS A 164 -7.44 -12.20 -18.49
CA CYS A 164 -8.43 -12.95 -19.25
C CYS A 164 -7.87 -13.47 -20.57
N PHE A 165 -7.23 -12.62 -21.38
CA PHE A 165 -6.66 -13.04 -22.67
C PHE A 165 -5.48 -13.99 -22.48
N GLY A 166 -4.71 -13.84 -21.40
CA GLY A 166 -3.68 -14.81 -21.01
C GLY A 166 -4.28 -16.18 -20.68
N TYR A 167 -5.34 -16.21 -19.87
CA TYR A 167 -6.05 -17.44 -19.50
C TYR A 167 -6.72 -18.15 -20.67
N LEU A 168 -7.42 -17.39 -21.49
CA LEU A 168 -8.14 -17.90 -22.67
C LEU A 168 -7.22 -18.34 -23.80
N LYS A 169 -5.91 -18.06 -23.69
CA LYS A 169 -4.95 -18.24 -24.81
C LYS A 169 -5.45 -17.57 -26.09
N GLY A 170 -6.01 -16.37 -25.91
CA GLY A 170 -6.61 -15.57 -26.98
C GLY A 170 -5.59 -15.07 -27.99
N PRO A 171 -6.05 -14.34 -29.02
CA PRO A 171 -5.17 -13.77 -30.03
C PRO A 171 -4.08 -12.90 -29.40
N MET A 172 -2.84 -13.09 -29.84
CA MET A 172 -1.67 -12.39 -29.27
C MET A 172 -1.72 -10.87 -29.49
N ASP A 173 -2.34 -10.42 -30.57
CA ASP A 173 -2.56 -9.02 -30.87
C ASP A 173 -3.50 -8.36 -29.85
N MET A 174 -4.57 -9.01 -29.45
CA MET A 174 -5.49 -8.53 -28.42
C MET A 174 -4.82 -8.49 -27.04
N TYR A 175 -4.06 -9.53 -26.68
CA TYR A 175 -3.26 -9.53 -25.45
C TYR A 175 -2.28 -8.35 -25.42
N ASN A 176 -1.53 -8.13 -26.51
CA ASN A 176 -0.56 -7.05 -26.61
C ASN A 176 -1.24 -5.68 -26.59
N LEU A 177 -2.41 -5.52 -27.20
CA LEU A 177 -3.20 -4.28 -27.19
C LEU A 177 -3.59 -3.91 -25.76
N TYR A 178 -4.19 -4.84 -25.00
CA TYR A 178 -4.63 -4.53 -23.64
C TYR A 178 -3.45 -4.38 -22.69
N LYS A 179 -2.36 -5.11 -22.88
CA LYS A 179 -1.12 -4.93 -22.11
C LYS A 179 -0.50 -3.54 -22.34
N THR A 180 -0.52 -3.04 -23.57
CA THR A 180 -0.07 -1.68 -23.88
C THR A 180 -0.95 -0.64 -23.20
N LYS A 181 -2.28 -0.74 -23.35
CA LYS A 181 -3.24 0.16 -22.69
C LYS A 181 -3.09 0.14 -21.16
N TYR A 182 -2.94 -1.04 -20.58
CA TYR A 182 -2.72 -1.19 -19.15
C TYR A 182 -1.45 -0.46 -18.68
N ASN A 183 -0.35 -0.60 -19.41
CA ASN A 183 0.90 0.09 -19.08
C ASN A 183 0.78 1.62 -19.23
N GLU A 184 0.08 2.11 -20.24
CA GLU A 184 -0.19 3.54 -20.43
C GLU A 184 -1.01 4.11 -19.28
N GLU A 185 -2.07 3.40 -18.86
CA GLU A 185 -2.91 3.80 -17.73
C GLU A 185 -2.16 3.79 -16.40
N ILE A 186 -1.30 2.78 -16.15
CA ILE A 186 -0.43 2.76 -14.96
C ILE A 186 0.50 3.97 -14.94
N GLN A 187 1.13 4.31 -16.06
CA GLN A 187 2.01 5.48 -16.13
C GLN A 187 1.24 6.77 -15.86
N THR A 188 0.05 6.92 -16.46
CA THR A 188 -0.84 8.06 -16.22
C THR A 188 -1.25 8.16 -14.75
N PHE A 189 -1.59 7.02 -14.14
CA PHE A 189 -1.95 6.96 -12.74
C PHE A 189 -0.77 7.33 -11.82
N MET A 190 0.44 6.81 -12.08
CA MET A 190 1.65 7.20 -11.37
C MET A 190 1.89 8.72 -11.41
N LEU A 191 1.82 9.31 -12.60
CA LEU A 191 2.02 10.75 -12.79
C LEU A 191 0.97 11.57 -12.04
N THR A 192 -0.28 11.11 -12.04
CA THR A 192 -1.37 11.76 -11.30
C THR A 192 -1.13 11.73 -9.79
N GLN A 193 -0.68 10.59 -9.24
CA GLN A 193 -0.38 10.48 -7.81
C GLN A 193 0.83 11.34 -7.41
N MET A 194 1.87 11.37 -8.25
CA MET A 194 3.02 12.27 -8.05
C MET A 194 2.61 13.75 -8.13
N GLY A 195 1.70 14.11 -9.03
CA GLY A 195 1.17 15.47 -9.15
C GLY A 195 0.37 15.91 -7.93
N LYS A 196 -0.42 15.02 -7.33
CA LYS A 196 -1.15 15.29 -6.08
C LYS A 196 -0.18 15.59 -4.92
N ARG A 197 0.89 14.81 -4.77
CA ARG A 197 1.92 15.04 -3.74
C ARG A 197 2.61 16.39 -3.89
N ARG A 198 2.97 16.77 -5.11
CA ARG A 198 3.56 18.09 -5.37
C ARG A 198 2.60 19.23 -5.03
N ARG A 199 1.29 19.07 -5.28
CA ARG A 199 0.28 20.07 -4.90
C ARG A 199 0.13 20.17 -3.38
N ALA A 200 0.16 19.06 -2.65
CA ALA A 200 0.15 19.09 -1.19
C ALA A 200 1.35 19.86 -0.62
N ASP A 201 2.53 19.69 -1.21
CA ASP A 201 3.72 20.47 -0.84
C ASP A 201 3.56 21.98 -1.09
N TYR A 202 2.71 22.37 -2.06
CA TYR A 202 2.38 23.79 -2.32
C TYR A 202 1.27 24.31 -1.41
N ASP A 203 0.29 23.48 -1.06
CA ASP A 203 -0.85 23.87 -0.21
C ASP A 203 -0.42 24.09 1.25
N ASP A 204 0.65 23.45 1.72
CA ASP A 204 1.26 23.69 3.02
C ASP A 204 1.95 25.08 3.14
N GLY A 205 1.78 25.95 2.16
CA GLY A 205 2.25 27.34 2.18
C GLY A 205 3.78 27.47 2.19
N VAL A 206 4.49 26.38 2.03
CA VAL A 206 5.94 26.37 1.98
C VAL A 206 6.40 26.34 0.53
N MET A 207 6.18 27.45 -0.16
CA MET A 207 6.96 27.76 -1.34
C MET A 207 8.40 28.00 -0.85
N ARG A 208 9.19 26.94 -0.72
CA ARG A 208 10.63 27.05 -0.52
C ARG A 208 11.29 27.47 -1.83
N LEU A 209 11.05 28.71 -2.20
CA LEU A 209 11.97 29.37 -3.10
C LEU A 209 13.31 29.42 -2.35
N PRO A 210 14.41 28.91 -2.94
CA PRO A 210 15.71 29.18 -2.37
C PRO A 210 15.86 30.70 -2.36
N ILE A 211 15.78 31.29 -1.17
CA ILE A 211 16.16 32.70 -0.99
C ILE A 211 17.65 32.70 -1.28
N GLN A 212 18.03 33.13 -2.49
CA GLN A 212 19.40 33.53 -2.74
C GLN A 212 19.63 34.72 -1.83
N SER A 213 20.35 34.50 -0.74
CA SER A 213 20.86 35.63 0.02
C SER A 213 21.66 36.49 -0.94
N PRO A 214 21.44 37.83 -0.98
CA PRO A 214 22.28 38.69 -1.77
C PRO A 214 23.70 38.51 -1.28
N SER A 215 24.59 38.16 -2.20
CA SER A 215 26.05 38.23 -1.93
C SER A 215 26.45 39.61 -1.43
N PRO A 216 27.31 39.71 -0.42
CA PRO A 216 27.82 40.99 0.08
C PRO A 216 28.59 41.75 -0.97
#